data_bb7d1e6ac26082a2b336ee37ab6f8f26
#
_entry.id   bb7d1e6ac26082a2b336ee37ab6f8f26
#
_cell.length_a   1.000
_cell.length_b   1.000
_cell.length_c   1.000
_cell.angle_alpha   90.00
_cell.angle_beta   90.00
_cell.angle_gamma   90.00
#
_symmetry.space_group_name_H-M   'P 1'
#
loop_
_entity.id
_entity.type
_entity.pdbx_description
1 polymer ?
#
loop_
_entity_poly.entity_id
_entity_poly.type
_entity_poly.pdbx_seq_one_letter_code
_entity_poly.pdbx_strand_id
1 'polypeptide(L)' 'MAVTHERPIGDILIDHGVITPLELDEALQRQRLTGEMLGRVLVQMALCDEQAVVEALGVQAGM' A
#
# COMPACT_ATOMS: atom_id res chain seq x y z
N MET A 1 -13.56 -10.33 -18.31
CA MET A 1 -12.57 -9.57 -17.52
C MET A 1 -13.10 -9.32 -16.13
N ALA A 2 -12.33 -9.64 -15.17
CA ALA A 2 -12.72 -9.36 -13.80
C ALA A 2 -12.51 -7.88 -13.53
N VAL A 3 -13.59 -7.20 -13.26
CA VAL A 3 -13.51 -5.81 -12.86
C VAL A 3 -13.53 -5.78 -11.34
N THR A 4 -12.48 -5.29 -10.77
CA THR A 4 -12.45 -5.10 -9.34
C THR A 4 -12.78 -3.65 -9.02
N HIS A 5 -13.58 -3.46 -8.01
CA HIS A 5 -13.88 -2.13 -7.50
C HIS A 5 -12.88 -1.73 -6.42
N GLU A 6 -12.01 -2.66 -6.07
CA GLU A 6 -10.99 -2.40 -5.07
C GLU A 6 -9.76 -1.83 -5.75
N ARG A 7 -9.24 -0.77 -5.19
CA ARG A 7 -7.98 -0.21 -5.64
C ARG A 7 -6.85 -0.86 -4.87
N PRO A 8 -5.69 -1.10 -5.51
CA PRO A 8 -4.52 -1.56 -4.77
C PRO A 8 -4.19 -0.58 -3.64
N ILE A 9 -3.79 -1.12 -2.49
CA ILE A 9 -3.50 -0.29 -1.33
C ILE A 9 -2.42 0.76 -1.63
N GLY A 10 -1.45 0.43 -2.49
CA GLY A 10 -0.42 1.38 -2.87
C GLY A 10 -0.98 2.62 -3.55
N ASP A 11 -1.95 2.43 -4.44
CA ASP A 11 -2.58 3.55 -5.14
C ASP A 11 -3.34 4.44 -4.17
N ILE A 12 -4.02 3.85 -3.20
CA ILE A 12 -4.76 4.60 -2.19
C ILE A 12 -3.80 5.45 -1.37
N LEU A 13 -2.67 4.87 -0.97
CA LEU A 13 -1.67 5.59 -0.19
C LEU A 13 -1.05 6.75 -0.97
N ILE A 14 -0.84 6.58 -2.27
CA ILE A 14 -0.35 7.67 -3.13
C ILE A 14 -1.38 8.78 -3.20
N ASP A 15 -2.65 8.44 -3.42
CA ASP A 15 -3.72 9.42 -3.49
C ASP A 15 -3.85 10.23 -2.21
N HIS A 16 -3.61 9.59 -1.07
CA HIS A 16 -3.70 10.27 0.22
C HIS A 16 -2.44 11.04 0.57
N GLY A 17 -1.43 11.01 -0.30
CA GLY A 17 -0.19 11.73 -0.06
C GLY A 17 0.71 11.09 0.98
N VAL A 18 0.49 9.82 1.31
CA VAL A 18 1.29 9.11 2.31
C VAL A 18 2.62 8.69 1.74
N ILE A 19 2.63 8.19 0.50
CA ILE A 19 3.86 7.76 -0.17
C ILE A 19 3.88 8.31 -1.59
N THR A 20 5.06 8.29 -2.19
CA THR A 20 5.24 8.68 -3.59
C THR A 20 5.25 7.44 -4.48
N PRO A 21 5.04 7.60 -5.81
CA PRO A 21 5.15 6.47 -6.72
C PRO A 21 6.52 5.78 -6.67
N LEU A 22 7.59 6.53 -6.47
CA LEU A 22 8.92 5.96 -6.35
C LEU A 22 9.03 5.09 -5.10
N GLU A 23 8.50 5.59 -3.99
CA GLU A 23 8.49 4.83 -2.75
C GLU A 23 7.69 3.54 -2.88
N LEU A 24 6.56 3.60 -3.58
CA LEU A 24 5.77 2.40 -3.84
C LEU A 24 6.57 1.39 -4.65
N ASP A 25 7.28 1.85 -5.67
CA ASP A 25 8.09 0.97 -6.50
C ASP A 25 9.16 0.26 -5.68
N GLU A 26 9.83 0.99 -4.80
CA GLU A 26 10.82 0.40 -3.91
C GLU A 26 10.21 -0.63 -2.98
N ALA A 27 9.04 -0.34 -2.44
CA ALA A 27 8.35 -1.28 -1.56
C ALA A 27 7.92 -2.55 -2.30
N LEU A 28 7.46 -2.40 -3.54
CA LEU A 28 7.08 -3.56 -4.35
C LEU A 28 8.27 -4.46 -4.66
N GLN A 29 9.43 -3.88 -4.90
CA GLN A 29 10.64 -4.66 -5.11
C GLN A 29 11.00 -5.46 -3.86
N ARG A 30 10.90 -4.83 -2.70
CA ARG A 30 11.16 -5.53 -1.45
C ARG A 30 10.13 -6.62 -1.18
N GLN A 31 8.88 -6.35 -1.50
CA GLN A 31 7.82 -7.35 -1.34
C GLN A 31 8.12 -8.61 -2.13
N ARG A 32 8.65 -8.47 -3.34
CA ARG A 32 9.03 -9.63 -4.16
C ARG A 32 10.10 -10.47 -3.51
N LEU A 33 10.99 -9.84 -2.75
CA LEU A 33 12.08 -10.54 -2.09
C LEU A 33 11.61 -11.24 -0.81
N THR A 34 10.70 -10.63 -0.08
CA THR A 34 10.29 -11.12 1.24
C THR A 34 9.01 -11.93 1.22
N GLY A 35 8.14 -11.67 0.23
CA GLY A 35 6.83 -12.31 0.18
C GLY A 35 5.84 -11.76 1.20
N GLU A 36 6.18 -10.70 1.91
CA GLU A 36 5.29 -10.13 2.91
C GLU A 36 4.23 -9.25 2.25
N MET A 37 3.17 -8.92 3.01
CA MET A 37 2.14 -8.02 2.53
C MET A 37 2.71 -6.63 2.34
N LEU A 38 2.25 -5.93 1.30
CA LEU A 38 2.77 -4.61 0.97
C LEU A 38 2.66 -3.63 2.12
N GLY A 39 1.53 -3.62 2.83
CA GLY A 39 1.36 -2.71 3.96
C GLY A 39 2.42 -2.92 5.02
N ARG A 40 2.75 -4.17 5.31
CA ARG A 40 3.80 -4.48 6.28
C ARG A 40 5.17 -4.01 5.80
N VAL A 41 5.45 -4.23 4.52
CA VAL A 41 6.70 -3.78 3.91
C VAL A 41 6.85 -2.26 4.04
N LEU A 42 5.77 -1.53 3.75
CA LEU A 42 5.79 -0.07 3.84
C LEU A 42 6.09 0.40 5.26
N VAL A 43 5.49 -0.24 6.25
CA VAL A 43 5.74 0.10 7.65
C VAL A 43 7.19 -0.21 8.03
N GLN A 44 7.70 -1.36 7.61
CA GLN A 44 9.08 -1.76 7.90
C GLN A 44 10.10 -0.82 7.27
N MET A 45 9.78 -0.29 6.10
CA MET A 45 10.64 0.67 5.41
C MET A 45 10.48 2.09 5.93
N ALA A 46 9.60 2.28 6.92
CA ALA A 46 9.30 3.58 7.51
C ALA A 46 8.73 4.58 6.48
N LEU A 47 8.05 4.07 5.46
CA LEU A 47 7.40 4.90 4.45
C LEU A 47 6.02 5.35 4.90
N CYS A 48 5.39 4.60 5.78
CA CYS A 48 4.12 5.00 6.40
C CYS A 48 4.01 4.31 7.75
N ASP A 49 3.02 4.74 8.55
CA ASP A 49 2.75 4.09 9.82
C ASP A 49 1.59 3.10 9.68
N GLU A 50 1.38 2.32 10.74
CA GLU A 50 0.33 1.31 10.72
C GLU A 50 -1.05 1.91 10.56
N GLN A 51 -1.26 3.09 11.13
CA GLN A 51 -2.57 3.73 11.05
C GLN A 51 -2.89 4.10 9.61
N ALA A 52 -1.92 4.60 8.84
CA ALA A 52 -2.12 4.92 7.44
C ALA A 52 -2.51 3.66 6.65
N VAL A 53 -1.88 2.52 6.96
CA VAL A 53 -2.21 1.26 6.31
C VAL A 53 -3.64 0.83 6.65
N VAL A 54 -4.02 0.94 7.91
CA VAL A 54 -5.37 0.57 8.36
C VAL A 54 -6.41 1.44 7.66
N GLU A 55 -6.17 2.73 7.57
CA GLU A 55 -7.09 3.64 6.89
C GLU A 55 -7.21 3.30 5.41
N ALA A 56 -6.09 3.00 4.76
CA ALA A 56 -6.11 2.62 3.35
C ALA A 56 -6.85 1.30 3.13
N LEU A 57 -6.71 0.36 4.05
CA LEU A 57 -7.45 -0.91 3.98
C LEU A 57 -8.95 -0.67 4.12
N GLY A 58 -9.36 0.26 4.97
CA GLY A 58 -10.76 0.64 5.09
C GLY A 58 -11.31 1.19 3.79
N VAL A 59 -10.56 2.06 3.12
CA VAL A 59 -10.95 2.60 1.82
C VAL A 59 -11.02 1.48 0.79
N GLN A 60 -10.03 0.58 0.77
CA GLN A 60 -9.99 -0.52 -0.18
C GLN A 60 -11.18 -1.44 -0.01
N ALA A 61 -11.61 -1.65 1.23
CA ALA A 61 -12.77 -2.50 1.52
C ALA A 61 -14.10 -1.81 1.28
N GLY A 62 -14.08 -0.53 0.94
CA GLY A 62 -15.30 0.22 0.66
C GLY A 62 -16.05 0.68 1.90
N MET A 63 -15.35 0.81 2.99
CA MET A 63 -15.95 1.26 4.25
C MET A 63 -15.71 2.75 4.48
#